data_4f626da74ce7d92fcf7bf869b84b6813
#
_entry.id   4f626da74ce7d92fcf7bf869b84b6813
#
_cell.length_a   1.000
_cell.length_b   1.000
_cell.length_c   1.000
_cell.angle_alpha   90.00
_cell.angle_beta   90.00
_cell.angle_gamma   90.00
#
_symmetry.space_group_name_H-M   'P 1'
#
loop_
_entity.id
_entity.type
_entity.pdbx_description
1 polymer ?
#
loop_
_entity_poly.entity_id
_entity_poly.type
_entity_poly.pdbx_seq_one_letter_code
_entity_poly.pdbx_strand_id
1 'polypeptide(L)'
;MEFESTRRRFMQLAGTTATVSFAGCNALQGGDSDGSETGTEPQSQTADAEPATVTVGVEPDQAQLQERQQEIQSELQSGNLTQSEAQAEYRTAQESLIEEAISSFEERATSDLGLTIDDSVSEAGALLVTGSPAGLIDTLSVDSVTGLFPQATFERIRSQARTETPGATE
;
A
#
# COMPACT_ATOMS: atom_id res chain seq x y z
N MET A 1 -9.46 39.02 -6.16
CA MET A 1 -8.50 39.23 -5.08
C MET A 1 -9.21 39.00 -3.76
N GLU A 2 -9.43 37.73 -3.34
CA GLU A 2 -9.97 37.35 -2.01
C GLU A 2 -9.78 35.86 -1.76
N PHE A 3 -8.54 35.38 -1.86
CA PHE A 3 -8.22 33.95 -1.55
C PHE A 3 -7.38 33.75 -0.27
N GLU A 4 -7.17 34.81 0.52
CA GLU A 4 -6.32 34.70 1.73
C GLU A 4 -7.06 34.44 3.04
N SER A 5 -8.40 34.44 3.03
CA SER A 5 -9.16 34.37 4.30
C SER A 5 -9.51 32.96 4.77
N THR A 6 -9.31 31.92 3.95
CA THR A 6 -9.78 30.57 4.29
C THR A 6 -8.74 29.75 5.05
N ARG A 7 -7.46 30.11 5.01
CA ARG A 7 -6.40 29.35 5.71
C ARG A 7 -6.30 29.66 7.21
N ARG A 8 -6.84 30.76 7.68
CA ARG A 8 -6.77 31.13 9.10
C ARG A 8 -7.86 30.52 9.99
N ARG A 9 -8.93 29.98 9.44
CA ARG A 9 -10.02 29.38 10.23
C ARG A 9 -9.83 27.92 10.58
N PHE A 10 -8.87 27.23 9.99
CA PHE A 10 -8.63 25.81 10.27
C PHE A 10 -7.79 25.58 11.54
N MET A 11 -7.10 26.59 12.04
CA MET A 11 -6.23 26.46 13.23
C MET A 11 -6.92 26.73 14.57
N GLN A 12 -8.22 27.07 14.59
CA GLN A 12 -8.93 27.41 15.82
C GLN A 12 -9.82 26.28 16.39
N LEU A 13 -9.86 25.12 15.74
CA LEU A 13 -10.68 23.99 16.22
C LEU A 13 -9.87 22.86 16.89
N ALA A 14 -8.59 23.07 17.15
CA ALA A 14 -7.74 22.09 17.84
C ALA A 14 -7.57 22.44 19.34
N GLY A 15 -8.68 22.63 20.04
CA GLY A 15 -8.67 23.04 21.45
C GLY A 15 -9.75 22.38 22.30
N THR A 16 -9.93 21.05 22.18
CA THR A 16 -10.60 20.28 23.21
C THR A 16 -9.75 19.04 23.50
N THR A 17 -8.95 19.18 24.54
CA THR A 17 -8.23 18.08 25.19
C THR A 17 -9.25 17.11 25.78
N ALA A 18 -9.66 16.11 25.02
CA ALA A 18 -10.23 14.89 25.56
C ALA A 18 -9.07 14.06 26.10
N THR A 19 -8.79 14.19 27.37
CA THR A 19 -7.96 13.25 28.14
C THR A 19 -8.68 11.91 28.14
N VAL A 20 -8.42 11.06 27.20
CA VAL A 20 -8.76 9.64 27.27
C VAL A 20 -7.78 9.04 28.26
N SER A 21 -8.23 8.92 29.49
CA SER A 21 -7.57 8.11 30.52
C SER A 21 -7.61 6.67 30.04
N PHE A 22 -6.50 6.17 29.50
CA PHE A 22 -6.27 4.73 29.40
C PHE A 22 -6.16 4.18 30.81
N ALA A 23 -7.33 3.87 31.39
CA ALA A 23 -7.41 3.11 32.62
C ALA A 23 -6.89 1.71 32.34
N GLY A 24 -5.71 1.48 32.87
CA GLY A 24 -4.90 0.32 32.76
C GLY A 24 -5.60 -1.00 33.03
N CYS A 25 -5.23 -1.98 32.29
CA CYS A 25 -5.26 -3.36 32.71
C CYS A 25 -4.19 -3.55 33.80
N ASN A 26 -4.52 -3.20 35.03
CA ASN A 26 -3.76 -3.59 36.21
C ASN A 26 -4.70 -4.24 37.23
N ALA A 27 -5.29 -5.36 36.82
CA ALA A 27 -6.12 -6.19 37.69
C ALA A 27 -5.59 -7.63 37.65
N LEU A 28 -4.38 -7.84 38.19
CA LEU A 28 -3.90 -9.10 38.73
C LEU A 28 -2.76 -8.78 39.72
N GLN A 29 -3.09 -8.15 40.82
CA GLN A 29 -2.20 -8.09 41.97
C GLN A 29 -2.90 -8.72 43.17
N GLY A 30 -2.58 -9.98 43.37
CA GLY A 30 -2.92 -10.76 44.51
C GLY A 30 -2.11 -12.04 44.57
N GLY A 31 -1.00 -12.04 45.27
CA GLY A 31 -0.21 -13.26 45.51
C GLY A 31 1.23 -12.91 45.90
N ASP A 32 1.46 -12.79 47.22
CA ASP A 32 2.80 -12.85 47.84
C ASP A 32 3.57 -14.07 47.33
N SER A 33 4.80 -13.88 46.88
CA SER A 33 5.93 -14.79 47.20
C SER A 33 7.23 -14.32 46.54
N ASP A 34 8.18 -13.96 47.40
CA ASP A 34 9.63 -14.20 47.36
C ASP A 34 10.36 -14.22 46.00
N GLY A 35 11.29 -13.31 45.94
CA GLY A 35 12.58 -13.25 45.23
C GLY A 35 12.93 -14.31 44.20
N SER A 36 13.01 -13.82 42.96
CA SER A 36 14.07 -14.26 42.02
C SER A 36 14.13 -13.21 40.90
N GLU A 37 15.25 -12.51 40.85
CA GLU A 37 15.69 -11.72 39.72
C GLU A 37 15.86 -12.66 38.53
N THR A 38 14.87 -12.72 37.68
CA THR A 38 15.03 -13.29 36.34
C THR A 38 14.86 -12.14 35.36
N GLY A 39 16.01 -11.68 34.86
CA GLY A 39 16.04 -10.75 33.76
C GLY A 39 15.13 -11.28 32.63
N THR A 40 14.02 -10.58 32.40
CA THR A 40 13.23 -10.80 31.21
C THR A 40 14.03 -10.23 30.05
N GLU A 41 14.91 -11.06 29.49
CA GLU A 41 15.41 -10.80 28.15
C GLU A 41 14.18 -10.69 27.24
N PRO A 42 14.10 -9.68 26.40
CA PRO A 42 13.09 -9.64 25.37
C PRO A 42 13.33 -10.87 24.49
N GLN A 43 12.53 -11.90 24.70
CA GLN A 43 12.52 -13.05 23.80
C GLN A 43 12.16 -12.51 22.42
N SER A 44 13.15 -12.46 21.56
CA SER A 44 12.97 -12.33 20.12
C SER A 44 12.21 -13.57 19.63
N GLN A 45 10.88 -13.55 19.79
CA GLN A 45 9.98 -14.57 19.22
C GLN A 45 9.73 -14.25 17.76
N THR A 46 10.77 -14.23 16.94
CA THR A 46 10.64 -13.99 15.50
C THR A 46 10.90 -15.22 14.63
N ALA A 47 11.15 -16.39 15.23
CA ALA A 47 11.56 -17.58 14.47
C ALA A 47 10.43 -18.56 14.09
N ASP A 48 9.24 -18.48 14.72
CA ASP A 48 8.15 -19.42 14.50
C ASP A 48 6.75 -18.77 14.36
N ALA A 49 6.70 -17.50 13.89
CA ALA A 49 5.41 -16.88 13.58
C ALA A 49 4.82 -17.54 12.34
N GLU A 50 3.57 -18.03 12.43
CA GLU A 50 2.87 -18.60 11.28
C GLU A 50 2.82 -17.61 10.10
N PRO A 51 2.97 -18.10 8.86
CA PRO A 51 2.84 -17.26 7.68
C PRO A 51 1.50 -16.54 7.68
N ALA A 52 1.51 -15.27 7.30
CA ALA A 52 0.32 -14.47 7.16
C ALA A 52 0.08 -14.11 5.70
N THR A 53 -1.18 -13.97 5.31
CA THR A 53 -1.58 -13.51 3.97
C THR A 53 -2.11 -12.09 4.06
N VAL A 54 -1.57 -11.20 3.24
CA VAL A 54 -1.94 -9.78 3.17
C VAL A 54 -2.11 -9.32 1.73
N THR A 55 -2.77 -8.20 1.55
CA THR A 55 -2.79 -7.49 0.28
C THR A 55 -1.65 -6.46 0.27
N VAL A 56 -0.80 -6.51 -0.73
CA VAL A 56 0.23 -5.49 -0.99
C VAL A 56 -0.28 -4.57 -2.08
N GLY A 57 -0.28 -3.26 -1.82
CA GLY A 57 -0.54 -2.23 -2.82
C GLY A 57 0.76 -1.79 -3.47
N VAL A 58 0.80 -1.77 -4.79
CA VAL A 58 1.93 -1.31 -5.60
C VAL A 58 1.47 -0.18 -6.50
N GLU A 59 2.30 0.86 -6.63
CA GLU A 59 2.06 1.98 -7.53
C GLU A 59 3.22 2.17 -8.51
N PRO A 60 2.96 2.77 -9.69
CA PRO A 60 4.00 3.05 -10.67
C PRO A 60 4.93 4.15 -10.17
N ASP A 61 6.14 4.20 -10.73
CA ASP A 61 7.09 5.28 -10.49
C ASP A 61 6.51 6.63 -10.93
N GLN A 62 6.34 7.53 -9.96
CA GLN A 62 5.74 8.84 -10.18
C GLN A 62 6.59 9.74 -11.10
N ALA A 63 7.91 9.58 -11.08
CA ALA A 63 8.80 10.37 -11.93
C ALA A 63 8.66 9.93 -13.40
N GLN A 64 8.63 8.64 -13.65
CA GLN A 64 8.41 8.09 -14.99
C GLN A 64 7.02 8.46 -15.53
N LEU A 65 6.00 8.42 -14.67
CA LEU A 65 4.64 8.81 -15.06
C LEU A 65 4.57 10.29 -15.45
N GLN A 66 5.25 11.17 -14.71
CA GLN A 66 5.34 12.61 -15.04
C GLN A 66 6.11 12.85 -16.35
N GLU A 67 7.19 12.12 -16.60
CA GLU A 67 7.95 12.22 -17.85
C GLU A 67 7.08 11.85 -19.05
N ARG A 68 6.38 10.72 -18.97
CA ARG A 68 5.42 10.29 -20.00
C ARG A 68 4.30 11.32 -20.23
N GLN A 69 3.78 11.88 -19.16
CA GLN A 69 2.75 12.90 -19.27
C GLN A 69 3.26 14.16 -20.01
N GLN A 70 4.50 14.59 -19.75
CA GLN A 70 5.11 15.72 -20.45
C GLN A 70 5.35 15.42 -21.93
N GLU A 71 5.80 14.21 -22.27
CA GLU A 71 6.01 13.74 -23.63
C GLU A 71 4.70 13.79 -24.42
N ILE A 72 3.64 13.16 -23.92
CA ILE A 72 2.30 13.12 -24.53
C ILE A 72 1.76 14.55 -24.70
N GLN A 73 1.97 15.42 -23.71
CA GLN A 73 1.51 16.81 -23.78
C GLN A 73 2.27 17.62 -24.86
N SER A 74 3.56 17.35 -25.06
CA SER A 74 4.37 17.94 -26.12
C SER A 74 3.90 17.50 -27.51
N GLU A 75 3.57 16.23 -27.68
CA GLU A 75 3.07 15.68 -28.93
C GLU A 75 1.68 16.21 -29.29
N LEU A 76 0.82 16.38 -28.27
CA LEU A 76 -0.48 17.01 -28.44
C LEU A 76 -0.36 18.48 -28.89
N GLN A 77 0.58 19.24 -28.28
CA GLN A 77 0.82 20.65 -28.65
C GLN A 77 1.43 20.81 -30.04
N SER A 78 2.26 19.86 -30.47
CA SER A 78 2.84 19.85 -31.82
C SER A 78 1.86 19.38 -32.90
N GLY A 79 0.68 18.89 -32.50
CA GLY A 79 -0.33 18.37 -33.43
C GLY A 79 -0.04 16.96 -33.95
N ASN A 80 0.91 16.26 -33.34
CA ASN A 80 1.24 14.87 -33.71
C ASN A 80 0.22 13.88 -33.12
N LEU A 81 -0.46 14.25 -32.05
CA LEU A 81 -1.52 13.49 -31.42
C LEU A 81 -2.83 14.28 -31.36
N THR A 82 -3.94 13.59 -31.51
CA THR A 82 -5.25 14.12 -31.15
C THR A 82 -5.50 13.97 -29.63
N GLN A 83 -6.48 14.68 -29.10
CA GLN A 83 -6.84 14.57 -27.69
C GLN A 83 -7.27 13.16 -27.27
N SER A 84 -7.91 12.39 -28.17
CA SER A 84 -8.33 11.02 -27.91
C SER A 84 -7.13 10.07 -27.89
N GLU A 85 -6.17 10.25 -28.79
CA GLU A 85 -4.92 9.48 -28.82
C GLU A 85 -4.07 9.76 -27.58
N ALA A 86 -3.93 11.02 -27.18
CA ALA A 86 -3.22 11.40 -25.96
C ALA A 86 -3.82 10.74 -24.70
N GLN A 87 -5.14 10.65 -24.59
CA GLN A 87 -5.80 9.93 -23.50
C GLN A 87 -5.55 8.43 -23.54
N ALA A 88 -5.54 7.83 -24.74
CA ALA A 88 -5.25 6.41 -24.90
C ALA A 88 -3.79 6.10 -24.54
N GLU A 89 -2.85 6.90 -25.01
CA GLU A 89 -1.43 6.76 -24.67
C GLU A 89 -1.15 6.92 -23.19
N TYR A 90 -1.78 7.91 -22.52
CA TYR A 90 -1.64 8.09 -21.09
C TYR A 90 -2.11 6.86 -20.30
N ARG A 91 -3.25 6.27 -20.71
CA ARG A 91 -3.74 5.03 -20.09
C ARG A 91 -2.78 3.88 -20.30
N THR A 92 -2.30 3.69 -21.54
CA THR A 92 -1.33 2.64 -21.86
C THR A 92 -0.02 2.82 -21.08
N ALA A 93 0.45 4.06 -20.92
CA ALA A 93 1.62 4.36 -20.12
C ALA A 93 1.42 4.02 -18.64
N GLN A 94 0.26 4.34 -18.07
CA GLN A 94 -0.07 3.95 -16.70
C GLN A 94 -0.09 2.42 -16.53
N GLU A 95 -0.75 1.70 -17.43
CA GLU A 95 -0.83 0.24 -17.41
C GLU A 95 0.57 -0.38 -17.50
N SER A 96 1.41 0.08 -18.43
CA SER A 96 2.77 -0.42 -18.59
C SER A 96 3.64 -0.17 -17.36
N LEU A 97 3.58 1.02 -16.76
CA LEU A 97 4.38 1.36 -15.59
C LEU A 97 3.94 0.60 -14.33
N ILE A 98 2.64 0.32 -14.19
CA ILE A 98 2.17 -0.49 -13.07
C ILE A 98 2.56 -1.96 -13.23
N GLU A 99 2.53 -2.50 -14.46
CA GLU A 99 3.03 -3.86 -14.75
C GLU A 99 4.53 -3.99 -14.46
N GLU A 100 5.32 -2.98 -14.80
CA GLU A 100 6.75 -2.93 -14.50
C GLU A 100 7.00 -2.90 -12.98
N ALA A 101 6.25 -2.08 -12.25
CA ALA A 101 6.35 -1.99 -10.79
C ALA A 101 5.96 -3.31 -10.11
N ILE A 102 4.90 -3.98 -10.60
CA ILE A 102 4.48 -5.30 -10.12
C ILE A 102 5.58 -6.34 -10.39
N SER A 103 6.10 -6.42 -11.61
CA SER A 103 7.14 -7.39 -11.98
C SER A 103 8.41 -7.20 -11.12
N SER A 104 8.82 -5.95 -10.90
CA SER A 104 9.95 -5.62 -10.03
C SER A 104 9.70 -6.02 -8.58
N PHE A 105 8.48 -5.81 -8.08
CA PHE A 105 8.09 -6.24 -6.74
C PHE A 105 8.08 -7.77 -6.62
N GLU A 106 7.48 -8.49 -7.57
CA GLU A 106 7.41 -9.96 -7.58
C GLU A 106 8.81 -10.59 -7.56
N GLU A 107 9.75 -10.05 -8.33
CA GLU A 107 11.14 -10.51 -8.33
C GLU A 107 11.79 -10.33 -6.96
N ARG A 108 11.65 -9.16 -6.34
CA ARG A 108 12.21 -8.89 -5.00
C ARG A 108 11.49 -9.69 -3.90
N ALA A 109 10.19 -9.82 -3.99
CA ALA A 109 9.39 -10.56 -3.02
C ALA A 109 9.82 -12.03 -2.94
N THR A 110 10.08 -12.65 -4.09
CA THR A 110 10.48 -14.06 -4.16
C THR A 110 11.97 -14.29 -3.89
N SER A 111 12.86 -13.42 -4.42
CA SER A 111 14.31 -13.60 -4.29
C SER A 111 14.88 -13.13 -2.95
N ASP A 112 14.43 -11.99 -2.46
CA ASP A 112 15.04 -11.31 -1.32
C ASP A 112 14.24 -11.46 -0.03
N LEU A 113 12.90 -11.47 -0.13
CA LEU A 113 12.01 -11.45 1.03
C LEU A 113 11.41 -12.83 1.37
N GLY A 114 11.58 -13.82 0.49
CA GLY A 114 11.06 -15.18 0.69
C GLY A 114 9.54 -15.23 0.81
N LEU A 115 8.86 -14.36 0.06
CA LEU A 115 7.41 -14.29 0.00
C LEU A 115 6.85 -15.09 -1.17
N THR A 116 5.59 -15.47 -1.07
CA THR A 116 4.84 -16.13 -2.14
C THR A 116 3.76 -15.18 -2.65
N ILE A 117 3.69 -15.02 -3.96
CA ILE A 117 2.60 -14.29 -4.61
C ILE A 117 1.49 -15.31 -4.93
N ASP A 118 0.33 -15.14 -4.32
CA ASP A 118 -0.80 -16.07 -4.48
C ASP A 118 -1.73 -15.66 -5.64
N ASP A 119 -1.93 -14.34 -5.82
CA ASP A 119 -2.82 -13.78 -6.86
C ASP A 119 -2.48 -12.30 -7.09
N SER A 120 -2.90 -11.74 -8.22
CA SER A 120 -2.69 -10.32 -8.54
C SER A 120 -3.85 -9.72 -9.32
N VAL A 121 -4.09 -8.42 -9.12
CA VAL A 121 -4.99 -7.58 -9.92
C VAL A 121 -4.15 -6.42 -10.45
N SER A 122 -3.53 -6.63 -11.62
CA SER A 122 -2.53 -5.72 -12.19
C SER A 122 -3.09 -4.32 -12.44
N GLU A 123 -4.32 -4.20 -12.94
CA GLU A 123 -4.99 -2.93 -13.20
C GLU A 123 -5.15 -2.05 -11.94
N ALA A 124 -5.21 -2.69 -10.76
CA ALA A 124 -5.34 -2.01 -9.48
C ALA A 124 -4.04 -1.94 -8.67
N GLY A 125 -2.93 -2.48 -9.19
CA GLY A 125 -1.68 -2.57 -8.47
C GLY A 125 -1.78 -3.34 -7.15
N ALA A 126 -2.62 -4.38 -7.09
CA ALA A 126 -2.88 -5.13 -5.88
C ALA A 126 -2.41 -6.58 -6.01
N LEU A 127 -1.61 -7.05 -5.05
CA LEU A 127 -1.12 -8.42 -4.99
C LEU A 127 -1.55 -9.07 -3.67
N LEU A 128 -1.93 -10.33 -3.73
CA LEU A 128 -2.14 -11.18 -2.56
C LEU A 128 -0.84 -11.90 -2.27
N VAL A 129 -0.29 -11.68 -1.09
CA VAL A 129 1.05 -12.14 -0.73
C VAL A 129 1.03 -12.88 0.59
N THR A 130 1.68 -14.04 0.64
CA THR A 130 1.84 -14.85 1.85
C THR A 130 3.31 -14.97 2.22
N GLY A 131 3.61 -14.80 3.52
CA GLY A 131 4.96 -14.95 4.03
C GLY A 131 5.10 -14.74 5.52
N SER A 132 6.35 -14.73 6.00
CA SER A 132 6.63 -14.44 7.40
C SER A 132 6.25 -13.01 7.74
N PRO A 133 5.79 -12.70 8.97
CA PRO A 133 5.49 -11.33 9.37
C PRO A 133 6.66 -10.35 9.17
N ALA A 134 7.89 -10.80 9.39
CA ALA A 134 9.08 -9.98 9.16
C ALA A 134 9.24 -9.66 7.67
N GLY A 135 9.20 -10.66 6.79
CA GLY A 135 9.30 -10.46 5.34
C GLY A 135 8.18 -9.57 4.80
N LEU A 136 6.95 -9.69 5.33
CA LEU A 136 5.84 -8.82 4.96
C LEU A 136 6.09 -7.37 5.37
N ILE A 137 6.64 -7.13 6.56
CA ILE A 137 7.01 -5.76 7.00
C ILE A 137 8.15 -5.20 6.15
N ASP A 138 9.11 -6.03 5.77
CA ASP A 138 10.24 -5.61 4.94
C ASP A 138 9.81 -5.15 3.54
N THR A 139 8.63 -5.57 3.05
CA THR A 139 8.08 -5.05 1.78
C THR A 139 7.85 -3.55 1.81
N LEU A 140 7.59 -2.95 2.98
CA LEU A 140 7.39 -1.50 3.11
C LEU A 140 8.67 -0.68 2.83
N SER A 141 9.83 -1.34 2.71
CA SER A 141 11.07 -0.70 2.27
C SER A 141 11.24 -0.65 0.75
N VAL A 142 10.30 -1.25 0.00
CA VAL A 142 10.29 -1.23 -1.46
C VAL A 142 9.57 0.03 -1.93
N ASP A 143 10.22 0.87 -2.73
CA ASP A 143 9.73 2.20 -3.13
C ASP A 143 8.37 2.17 -3.84
N SER A 144 8.08 1.09 -4.59
CA SER A 144 6.79 0.93 -5.28
C SER A 144 5.65 0.47 -4.38
N VAL A 145 5.91 0.10 -3.11
CA VAL A 145 4.88 -0.40 -2.19
C VAL A 145 4.20 0.76 -1.47
N THR A 146 2.90 0.88 -1.65
CA THR A 146 2.07 1.90 -0.97
C THR A 146 1.63 1.49 0.41
N GLY A 147 1.53 0.20 0.68
CA GLY A 147 1.15 -0.33 1.99
C GLY A 147 0.69 -1.77 2.00
N LEU A 148 0.48 -2.25 3.23
CA LEU A 148 -0.07 -3.57 3.51
C LEU A 148 -1.52 -3.42 4.00
N PHE A 149 -2.40 -4.24 3.45
CA PHE A 149 -3.82 -4.23 3.78
C PHE A 149 -4.30 -5.64 4.14
N PRO A 150 -5.42 -5.77 4.85
CA PRO A 150 -6.02 -7.07 5.11
C PRO A 150 -6.35 -7.83 3.81
N GLN A 151 -6.26 -9.14 3.83
CA GLN A 151 -6.64 -10.02 2.70
C GLN A 151 -8.02 -9.69 2.11
N ALA A 152 -8.99 -9.33 2.95
CA ALA A 152 -10.34 -8.95 2.51
C ALA A 152 -10.35 -7.74 1.56
N THR A 153 -9.30 -6.92 1.55
CA THR A 153 -9.15 -5.80 0.62
C THR A 153 -8.94 -6.31 -0.81
N PHE A 154 -8.09 -7.35 -0.97
CA PHE A 154 -7.87 -7.99 -2.27
C PHE A 154 -9.16 -8.55 -2.87
N GLU A 155 -9.93 -9.27 -2.08
CA GLU A 155 -11.22 -9.82 -2.49
C GLU A 155 -12.18 -8.74 -3.03
N ARG A 156 -12.21 -7.59 -2.38
CA ARG A 156 -13.02 -6.45 -2.78
C ARG A 156 -12.53 -5.85 -4.10
N ILE A 157 -11.22 -5.62 -4.23
CA ILE A 157 -10.60 -5.10 -5.46
C ILE A 157 -10.87 -6.06 -6.61
N ARG A 158 -10.65 -7.35 -6.42
CA ARG A 158 -10.88 -8.38 -7.44
C ARG A 158 -12.35 -8.45 -7.89
N SER A 159 -13.28 -8.26 -6.96
CA SER A 159 -14.71 -8.24 -7.31
C SER A 159 -15.09 -7.01 -8.13
N GLN A 160 -14.48 -5.86 -7.84
CA GLN A 160 -14.68 -4.61 -8.60
C GLN A 160 -14.10 -4.72 -10.02
N ALA A 161 -12.87 -5.18 -10.16
CA ALA A 161 -12.24 -5.38 -11.46
C ALA A 161 -13.06 -6.28 -12.40
N ARG A 162 -13.68 -7.33 -11.87
CA ARG A 162 -14.56 -8.21 -12.64
C ARG A 162 -15.86 -7.55 -13.10
N THR A 163 -16.35 -6.54 -12.39
CA THR A 163 -17.59 -5.82 -12.77
C THR A 163 -17.32 -4.71 -13.78
N GLU A 164 -16.08 -4.23 -13.86
CA GLU A 164 -15.66 -3.17 -14.79
C GLU A 164 -15.24 -3.71 -16.17
N THR A 165 -15.10 -5.03 -16.35
CA THR A 165 -14.91 -5.66 -17.65
C THR A 165 -16.29 -5.99 -18.28
N PRO A 166 -16.97 -5.06 -18.97
CA PRO A 166 -18.23 -5.35 -19.64
C PRO A 166 -17.88 -5.94 -21.02
N GLY A 167 -17.99 -7.24 -21.16
CA GLY A 167 -18.02 -7.79 -22.51
C GLY A 167 -17.25 -9.07 -22.80
N ALA A 168 -17.21 -10.03 -21.86
CA ALA A 168 -17.05 -11.43 -22.25
C ALA A 168 -18.43 -12.10 -22.26
N THR A 169 -19.28 -11.68 -23.19
CA THR A 169 -20.48 -12.45 -23.55
C THR A 169 -20.14 -13.17 -24.84
N GLU A 170 -20.07 -14.53 -24.75
CA GLU A 170 -20.05 -15.45 -25.89
C GLU A 170 -21.13 -15.12 -26.92
#